data_590886253401e5372b92990a3e31063d
#
_entry.id   590886253401e5372b92990a3e31063d
#
_cell.length_a   1.000
_cell.length_b   1.000
_cell.length_c   1.000
_cell.angle_alpha   90.00
_cell.angle_beta   90.00
_cell.angle_gamma   90.00
#
_symmetry.space_group_name_H-M   'P 1'
#
loop_
_entity.id
_entity.type
_entity.pdbx_description
1 polymer ?
#
loop_
_entity_poly.entity_id
_entity_poly.type
_entity_poly.pdbx_seq_one_letter_code
_entity_poly.pdbx_strand_id
1 'polypeptide(L)'
;MGQKVHPIGIRLGIVKDHTSIWYADSKNYSKQLITDLETRAYIEKALDHASVSRVVIERPAQTARITIHTARPGIVIGKKGEDVDKLRKTLTEKMGVPVHINIEEIRKPDLDARLVAQNVAQQLERRVMFRRAMKRVVQNAMRQGAEGIKVQVGGRLGGAEIARSEWYREGRVPLHTLRADIDYATYEAATTYGILGVKVWIFKGEVIGAEEKVEPTSKKSATK
;
A
#
# COMPACT_ATOMS: atom_id res chain seq x y z
N MET A 1 21.92 -11.49 -15.17
CA MET A 1 20.80 -10.56 -15.30
C MET A 1 21.01 -9.43 -14.30
N GLY A 2 20.90 -8.16 -14.74
CA GLY A 2 21.06 -7.01 -13.86
C GLY A 2 19.95 -6.88 -12.82
N GLN A 3 20.22 -6.15 -11.75
CA GLN A 3 19.25 -5.84 -10.72
C GLN A 3 18.20 -4.86 -11.28
N LYS A 4 16.95 -5.00 -10.81
CA LYS A 4 15.85 -4.12 -11.20
C LYS A 4 15.63 -3.05 -10.15
N VAL A 5 15.47 -1.81 -10.59
CA VAL A 5 15.15 -0.69 -9.71
C VAL A 5 13.71 -0.83 -9.20
N HIS A 6 13.46 -0.36 -7.97
CA HIS A 6 12.12 -0.36 -7.38
C HIS A 6 11.19 0.58 -8.18
N PRO A 7 10.05 0.08 -8.70
CA PRO A 7 9.22 0.86 -9.63
C PRO A 7 8.66 2.16 -9.03
N ILE A 8 8.32 2.16 -7.75
CA ILE A 8 7.87 3.37 -7.04
C ILE A 8 9.06 4.29 -6.77
N GLY A 9 10.19 3.75 -6.32
CA GLY A 9 11.37 4.53 -5.95
C GLY A 9 11.90 5.41 -7.09
N ILE A 10 11.97 4.87 -8.31
CA ILE A 10 12.46 5.64 -9.49
C ILE A 10 11.48 6.76 -9.90
N ARG A 11 10.22 6.70 -9.47
CA ARG A 11 9.15 7.66 -9.83
C ARG A 11 8.82 8.64 -8.71
N LEU A 12 9.53 8.58 -7.59
CA LEU A 12 9.38 9.56 -6.50
C LEU A 12 9.76 10.95 -6.98
N GLY A 13 8.91 11.92 -6.68
CA GLY A 13 9.08 13.31 -7.14
C GLY A 13 8.70 13.58 -8.60
N ILE A 14 8.32 12.55 -9.39
CA ILE A 14 7.87 12.69 -10.79
C ILE A 14 6.36 12.39 -10.86
N VAL A 15 5.96 11.17 -10.51
CA VAL A 15 4.55 10.70 -10.56
C VAL A 15 4.07 10.29 -9.17
N LYS A 16 4.97 9.83 -8.31
CA LYS A 16 4.67 9.36 -6.97
C LYS A 16 5.21 10.32 -5.91
N ASP A 17 4.43 10.50 -4.85
CA ASP A 17 4.85 11.26 -3.68
C ASP A 17 5.38 10.33 -2.58
N HIS A 18 6.14 10.90 -1.65
CA HIS A 18 6.60 10.22 -0.46
C HIS A 18 5.44 9.95 0.51
N THR A 19 5.56 8.84 1.24
CA THR A 19 4.60 8.48 2.29
C THR A 19 4.94 9.13 3.64
N SER A 20 6.09 9.78 3.77
CA SER A 20 6.49 10.60 4.92
C SER A 20 6.70 12.02 4.43
N ILE A 21 5.92 12.96 4.96
CA ILE A 21 5.93 14.38 4.56
C ILE A 21 6.29 15.19 5.79
N TRP A 22 7.59 15.33 6.05
CA TRP A 22 8.13 16.12 7.15
C TRP A 22 9.61 16.46 6.95
N TYR A 23 10.05 17.46 7.66
CA TYR A 23 11.44 17.88 7.73
C TYR A 23 11.94 17.80 9.17
N ALA A 24 13.18 17.39 9.37
CA ALA A 24 13.83 17.38 10.67
C ALA A 24 15.32 17.72 10.55
N ASP A 25 15.86 18.36 11.58
CA ASP A 25 17.28 18.59 11.71
C ASP A 25 18.06 17.27 11.81
N SER A 26 19.32 17.28 11.40
CA SER A 26 20.21 16.12 11.43
C SER A 26 20.26 15.40 12.80
N LYS A 27 20.13 16.13 13.90
CA LYS A 27 20.13 15.57 15.27
C LYS A 27 18.86 14.77 15.59
N ASN A 28 17.72 15.17 15.04
CA ASN A 28 16.41 14.59 15.35
C ASN A 28 15.91 13.63 14.27
N TYR A 29 16.52 13.66 13.09
CA TYR A 29 16.09 12.89 11.93
C TYR A 29 16.01 11.38 12.23
N SER A 30 17.07 10.79 12.78
CA SER A 30 17.13 9.36 13.06
C SER A 30 16.05 8.90 14.04
N LYS A 31 15.81 9.68 15.09
CA LYS A 31 14.78 9.38 16.11
C LYS A 31 13.39 9.40 15.49
N GLN A 32 13.08 10.43 14.71
CA GLN A 32 11.77 10.56 14.07
C GLN A 32 11.55 9.47 13.02
N LEU A 33 12.57 9.13 12.23
CA LEU A 33 12.48 8.06 11.23
C LEU A 33 12.21 6.71 11.87
N ILE A 34 12.94 6.34 12.93
CA ILE A 34 12.72 5.06 13.63
C ILE A 34 11.31 5.01 14.20
N THR A 35 10.86 6.08 14.86
CA THR A 35 9.50 6.15 15.40
C THR A 35 8.44 6.00 14.32
N ASP A 36 8.63 6.59 13.14
CA ASP A 36 7.69 6.44 12.01
C ASP A 36 7.67 5.03 11.45
N LEU A 37 8.82 4.36 11.34
CA LEU A 37 8.89 2.97 10.89
C LEU A 37 8.18 2.02 11.87
N GLU A 38 8.43 2.18 13.16
CA GLU A 38 7.75 1.40 14.22
C GLU A 38 6.23 1.64 14.22
N THR A 39 5.83 2.90 14.04
CA THR A 39 4.42 3.29 13.94
C THR A 39 3.74 2.63 12.75
N ARG A 40 4.36 2.63 11.58
CA ARG A 40 3.83 1.94 10.39
C ARG A 40 3.70 0.44 10.60
N ALA A 41 4.76 -0.19 11.09
CA ALA A 41 4.74 -1.63 11.37
C ALA A 41 3.64 -1.99 12.39
N TYR A 42 3.43 -1.16 13.40
CA TYR A 42 2.36 -1.34 14.36
C TYR A 42 0.97 -1.22 13.73
N ILE A 43 0.74 -0.16 12.94
CA ILE A 43 -0.55 0.06 12.25
C ILE A 43 -0.85 -1.09 11.29
N GLU A 44 0.11 -1.52 10.49
CA GLU A 44 -0.05 -2.63 9.55
C GLU A 44 -0.41 -3.94 10.27
N LYS A 45 0.24 -4.22 11.39
CA LYS A 45 -0.04 -5.42 12.19
C LYS A 45 -1.39 -5.34 12.91
N ALA A 46 -1.73 -4.20 13.49
CA ALA A 46 -2.99 -4.00 14.21
C ALA A 46 -4.21 -4.03 13.28
N LEU A 47 -4.05 -3.54 12.06
CA LEU A 47 -5.12 -3.38 11.06
C LEU A 47 -5.02 -4.34 9.88
N ASP A 48 -4.38 -5.51 10.04
CA ASP A 48 -4.24 -6.49 8.95
C ASP A 48 -5.60 -6.90 8.35
N HIS A 49 -6.63 -7.02 9.19
CA HIS A 49 -8.00 -7.36 8.77
C HIS A 49 -8.72 -6.24 7.99
N ALA A 50 -8.25 -5.00 8.12
CA ALA A 50 -8.84 -3.85 7.47
C ALA A 50 -8.33 -3.64 6.04
N SER A 51 -7.37 -4.44 5.57
CA SER A 51 -6.77 -4.30 4.24
C SER A 51 -6.22 -2.89 4.00
N VAL A 52 -5.20 -2.53 4.79
CA VAL A 52 -4.51 -1.24 4.68
C VAL A 52 -3.59 -1.25 3.47
N SER A 53 -3.73 -0.25 2.59
CA SER A 53 -2.86 -0.07 1.43
C SER A 53 -1.60 0.70 1.78
N ARG A 54 -1.76 1.91 2.29
CA ARG A 54 -0.64 2.77 2.64
C ARG A 54 -0.96 3.63 3.86
N VAL A 55 0.09 4.00 4.57
CA VAL A 55 0.03 4.92 5.71
C VAL A 55 0.89 6.12 5.37
N VAL A 56 0.28 7.30 5.31
CA VAL A 56 0.97 8.59 5.09
C VAL A 56 1.13 9.26 6.43
N ILE A 57 2.35 9.69 6.75
CA ILE A 57 2.68 10.36 8.02
C ILE A 57 3.16 11.77 7.69
N GLU A 58 2.45 12.76 8.21
CA GLU A 58 2.79 14.18 8.14
C GLU A 58 3.12 14.66 9.55
N ARG A 59 4.16 15.50 9.69
CA ARG A 59 4.54 16.10 10.98
C ARG A 59 4.52 17.61 10.87
N PRO A 60 3.33 18.25 10.92
CA PRO A 60 3.26 19.71 11.02
C PRO A 60 3.61 20.14 12.43
N ALA A 61 4.76 20.83 12.60
CA ALA A 61 5.25 21.36 13.87
C ALA A 61 5.30 20.31 15.00
N GLN A 62 4.48 20.45 16.03
CA GLN A 62 4.47 19.60 17.24
C GLN A 62 3.39 18.52 17.23
N THR A 63 2.74 18.29 16.10
CA THR A 63 1.68 17.28 15.97
C THR A 63 2.03 16.29 14.88
N ALA A 64 1.43 15.09 14.91
CA ALA A 64 1.52 14.13 13.82
C ALA A 64 0.14 13.90 13.25
N ARG A 65 0.03 13.90 11.91
CA ARG A 65 -1.17 13.51 11.18
C ARG A 65 -0.87 12.21 10.45
N ILE A 66 -1.67 11.20 10.73
CA ILE A 66 -1.53 9.88 10.11
C ILE A 66 -2.77 9.63 9.25
N THR A 67 -2.58 9.55 7.93
CA THR A 67 -3.64 9.22 7.00
C THR A 67 -3.52 7.76 6.61
N ILE A 68 -4.54 6.96 6.91
CA ILE A 68 -4.61 5.52 6.65
C ILE A 68 -5.53 5.30 5.45
N HIS A 69 -4.96 4.83 4.34
CA HIS A 69 -5.73 4.43 3.16
C HIS A 69 -6.11 2.96 3.29
N THR A 70 -7.41 2.67 3.32
CA THR A 70 -7.94 1.31 3.52
C THR A 70 -9.09 1.01 2.58
N ALA A 71 -9.26 -0.27 2.24
CA ALA A 71 -10.44 -0.73 1.50
C ALA A 71 -11.67 -0.93 2.40
N ARG A 72 -11.49 -1.00 3.72
CA ARG A 72 -12.57 -1.29 4.68
C ARG A 72 -12.54 -0.33 5.86
N PRO A 73 -12.91 0.94 5.66
CA PRO A 73 -12.84 1.97 6.70
C PRO A 73 -13.65 1.62 7.95
N GLY A 74 -14.79 0.96 7.79
CA GLY A 74 -15.64 0.56 8.91
C GLY A 74 -14.97 -0.33 9.94
N ILE A 75 -14.02 -1.18 9.52
CA ILE A 75 -13.26 -2.05 10.42
C ILE A 75 -12.25 -1.23 11.24
N VAL A 76 -11.65 -0.21 10.62
CA VAL A 76 -10.70 0.68 11.30
C VAL A 76 -11.40 1.57 12.31
N ILE A 77 -12.58 2.09 11.96
CA ILE A 77 -13.36 2.97 12.83
C ILE A 77 -13.88 2.21 14.06
N GLY A 78 -14.30 0.96 13.85
CA GLY A 78 -14.88 0.13 14.90
C GLY A 78 -16.26 0.59 15.38
N LYS A 79 -16.75 -0.01 16.43
CA LYS A 79 -18.05 0.36 17.03
C LYS A 79 -17.95 1.73 17.69
N LYS A 80 -18.73 2.69 17.21
CA LYS A 80 -18.79 4.06 17.77
C LYS A 80 -17.45 4.81 17.82
N GLY A 81 -16.43 4.37 17.05
CA GLY A 81 -15.12 5.01 17.03
C GLY A 81 -14.16 4.58 18.15
N GLU A 82 -14.51 3.61 18.97
CA GLU A 82 -13.67 3.17 20.09
C GLU A 82 -12.30 2.63 19.65
N ASP A 83 -12.24 1.94 18.50
CA ASP A 83 -11.01 1.34 18.02
C ASP A 83 -10.04 2.40 17.49
N VAL A 84 -10.54 3.45 16.82
CA VAL A 84 -9.72 4.60 16.41
C VAL A 84 -9.20 5.36 17.63
N ASP A 85 -10.02 5.53 18.67
CA ASP A 85 -9.59 6.23 19.88
C ASP A 85 -8.52 5.43 20.66
N LYS A 86 -8.64 4.12 20.73
CA LYS A 86 -7.60 3.24 21.29
C LYS A 86 -6.31 3.34 20.48
N LEU A 87 -6.43 3.25 19.14
CA LEU A 87 -5.30 3.37 18.23
C LEU A 87 -4.62 4.73 18.40
N ARG A 88 -5.37 5.83 18.48
CA ARG A 88 -4.84 7.17 18.69
C ARG A 88 -4.06 7.29 19.99
N LYS A 89 -4.57 6.76 21.10
CA LYS A 89 -3.88 6.77 22.40
C LYS A 89 -2.56 6.02 22.31
N THR A 90 -2.55 4.81 21.80
CA THR A 90 -1.33 3.99 21.66
C THR A 90 -0.30 4.66 20.74
N LEU A 91 -0.75 5.29 19.64
CA LEU A 91 0.15 6.00 18.73
C LEU A 91 0.71 7.28 19.36
N THR A 92 -0.09 8.00 20.14
CA THR A 92 0.39 9.19 20.89
C THR A 92 1.46 8.81 21.91
N GLU A 93 1.28 7.69 22.61
CA GLU A 93 2.30 7.17 23.56
C GLU A 93 3.60 6.78 22.83
N LYS A 94 3.50 6.08 21.67
CA LYS A 94 4.68 5.68 20.90
C LYS A 94 5.42 6.84 20.25
N MET A 95 4.70 7.81 19.71
CA MET A 95 5.29 8.94 18.99
C MET A 95 5.72 10.08 19.93
N GLY A 96 5.21 10.12 21.16
CA GLY A 96 5.48 11.20 22.13
C GLY A 96 4.93 12.57 21.73
N VAL A 97 4.05 12.63 20.71
CA VAL A 97 3.41 13.84 20.20
C VAL A 97 1.92 13.58 19.98
N PRO A 98 1.04 14.60 20.04
CA PRO A 98 -0.37 14.44 19.74
C PRO A 98 -0.59 13.92 18.31
N VAL A 99 -1.40 12.87 18.16
CA VAL A 99 -1.67 12.21 16.87
C VAL A 99 -3.10 12.45 16.43
N HIS A 100 -3.27 12.88 15.18
CA HIS A 100 -4.53 12.92 14.49
C HIS A 100 -4.59 11.82 13.44
N ILE A 101 -5.66 11.01 13.45
CA ILE A 101 -5.85 9.92 12.50
C ILE A 101 -6.93 10.31 11.50
N ASN A 102 -6.59 10.28 10.22
CA ASN A 102 -7.52 10.39 9.11
C ASN A 102 -7.66 9.01 8.45
N ILE A 103 -8.86 8.66 8.04
CA ILE A 103 -9.13 7.39 7.35
C ILE A 103 -9.70 7.72 5.99
N GLU A 104 -9.02 7.24 4.94
CA GLU A 104 -9.44 7.42 3.56
C GLU A 104 -9.80 6.08 2.93
N GLU A 105 -10.97 6.04 2.29
CA GLU A 105 -11.46 4.86 1.61
C GLU A 105 -10.87 4.73 0.21
N ILE A 106 -10.40 3.53 -0.13
CA ILE A 106 -9.98 3.16 -1.47
C ILE A 106 -11.19 2.58 -2.20
N ARG A 107 -11.77 3.37 -3.12
CA ARG A 107 -12.96 2.98 -3.88
C ARG A 107 -12.74 1.80 -4.83
N LYS A 108 -11.51 1.64 -5.37
CA LYS A 108 -11.15 0.58 -6.32
C LYS A 108 -9.98 -0.25 -5.78
N PRO A 109 -10.22 -1.21 -4.86
CA PRO A 109 -9.16 -1.99 -4.22
C PRO A 109 -8.37 -2.88 -5.21
N ASP A 110 -9.00 -3.34 -6.30
CA ASP A 110 -8.34 -4.16 -7.32
C ASP A 110 -7.33 -3.37 -8.20
N LEU A 111 -7.29 -2.03 -8.08
CA LEU A 111 -6.28 -1.17 -8.72
C LEU A 111 -5.14 -0.77 -7.77
N ASP A 112 -5.15 -1.27 -6.54
CA ASP A 112 -4.09 -1.03 -5.56
C ASP A 112 -3.21 -2.27 -5.45
N ALA A 113 -1.92 -2.11 -5.77
CA ALA A 113 -0.99 -3.24 -5.84
C ALA A 113 -0.82 -3.96 -4.50
N ARG A 114 -0.87 -3.21 -3.36
CA ARG A 114 -0.70 -3.81 -2.04
C ARG A 114 -1.90 -4.66 -1.64
N LEU A 115 -3.12 -4.16 -1.87
CA LEU A 115 -4.35 -4.88 -1.58
C LEU A 115 -4.48 -6.13 -2.44
N VAL A 116 -4.11 -6.02 -3.71
CA VAL A 116 -4.07 -7.14 -4.64
C VAL A 116 -3.05 -8.19 -4.21
N ALA A 117 -1.84 -7.78 -3.80
CA ALA A 117 -0.81 -8.70 -3.31
C ALA A 117 -1.25 -9.43 -2.03
N GLN A 118 -1.85 -8.71 -1.08
CA GLN A 118 -2.42 -9.27 0.15
C GLN A 118 -3.53 -10.29 -0.16
N ASN A 119 -4.43 -9.96 -1.08
CA ASN A 119 -5.50 -10.87 -1.50
C ASN A 119 -4.95 -12.16 -2.12
N VAL A 120 -3.94 -12.07 -2.99
CA VAL A 120 -3.27 -13.25 -3.55
C VAL A 120 -2.62 -14.08 -2.44
N ALA A 121 -1.90 -13.45 -1.51
CA ALA A 121 -1.24 -14.13 -0.40
C ALA A 121 -2.24 -14.89 0.48
N GLN A 122 -3.33 -14.24 0.88
CA GLN A 122 -4.40 -14.87 1.66
C GLN A 122 -5.06 -16.07 0.93
N GLN A 123 -5.21 -15.99 -0.40
CA GLN A 123 -5.70 -17.12 -1.18
C GLN A 123 -4.71 -18.30 -1.19
N LEU A 124 -3.40 -18.01 -1.29
CA LEU A 124 -2.35 -19.04 -1.24
C LEU A 124 -2.28 -19.72 0.13
N GLU A 125 -2.41 -18.97 1.22
CA GLU A 125 -2.48 -19.49 2.59
C GLU A 125 -3.68 -20.42 2.79
N ARG A 126 -4.82 -20.09 2.15
CA ARG A 126 -6.01 -20.93 2.10
C ARG A 126 -5.91 -22.11 1.12
N ARG A 127 -4.70 -22.39 0.62
CA ARG A 127 -4.40 -23.48 -0.34
C ARG A 127 -5.17 -23.41 -1.65
N VAL A 128 -5.58 -22.23 -2.09
CA VAL A 128 -6.11 -22.03 -3.44
C VAL A 128 -4.99 -22.23 -4.46
N MET A 129 -5.30 -22.88 -5.58
CA MET A 129 -4.32 -23.11 -6.63
C MET A 129 -3.77 -21.79 -7.17
N PHE A 130 -2.45 -21.61 -7.10
CA PHE A 130 -1.76 -20.34 -7.40
C PHE A 130 -2.08 -19.80 -8.81
N ARG A 131 -2.22 -20.68 -9.82
CA ARG A 131 -2.59 -20.26 -11.19
C ARG A 131 -4.00 -19.65 -11.24
N ARG A 132 -4.93 -20.22 -10.48
CA ARG A 132 -6.31 -19.72 -10.39
C ARG A 132 -6.35 -18.38 -9.67
N ALA A 133 -5.61 -18.25 -8.56
CA ALA A 133 -5.51 -17.01 -7.81
C ALA A 133 -4.94 -15.87 -8.69
N MET A 134 -3.82 -16.11 -9.37
CA MET A 134 -3.19 -15.11 -10.25
C MET A 134 -4.09 -14.69 -11.40
N LYS A 135 -4.71 -15.66 -12.14
CA LYS A 135 -5.60 -15.34 -13.25
C LYS A 135 -6.82 -14.53 -12.82
N ARG A 136 -7.44 -14.90 -11.70
CA ARG A 136 -8.60 -14.18 -11.15
C ARG A 136 -8.28 -12.71 -10.85
N VAL A 137 -7.16 -12.48 -10.22
CA VAL A 137 -6.71 -11.13 -9.84
C VAL A 137 -6.38 -10.30 -11.09
N VAL A 138 -5.72 -10.89 -12.07
CA VAL A 138 -5.42 -10.23 -13.36
C VAL A 138 -6.72 -9.81 -14.06
N GLN A 139 -7.68 -10.71 -14.17
CA GLN A 139 -8.98 -10.41 -14.78
C GLN A 139 -9.76 -9.32 -14.04
N ASN A 140 -9.72 -9.33 -12.70
CA ASN A 140 -10.40 -8.32 -11.89
C ASN A 140 -9.78 -6.94 -12.12
N ALA A 141 -8.45 -6.83 -12.06
CA ALA A 141 -7.76 -5.56 -12.28
C ALA A 141 -8.02 -4.98 -13.68
N MET A 142 -7.99 -5.81 -14.73
CA MET A 142 -8.31 -5.39 -16.09
C MET A 142 -9.77 -4.93 -16.23
N ARG A 143 -10.70 -5.62 -15.58
CA ARG A 143 -12.12 -5.22 -15.54
C ARG A 143 -12.35 -3.89 -14.83
N GLN A 144 -11.54 -3.58 -13.81
CA GLN A 144 -11.61 -2.31 -13.06
C GLN A 144 -10.95 -1.13 -13.80
N GLY A 145 -10.31 -1.39 -14.94
CA GLY A 145 -9.73 -0.36 -15.80
C GLY A 145 -8.21 -0.19 -15.66
N ALA A 146 -7.48 -1.21 -15.18
CA ALA A 146 -6.02 -1.21 -15.32
C ALA A 146 -5.63 -1.33 -16.81
N GLU A 147 -4.65 -0.54 -17.27
CA GLU A 147 -4.09 -0.69 -18.62
C GLU A 147 -3.14 -1.89 -18.73
N GLY A 148 -2.65 -2.36 -17.61
CA GLY A 148 -1.86 -3.57 -17.54
C GLY A 148 -1.53 -3.99 -16.13
N ILE A 149 -1.38 -5.29 -15.96
CA ILE A 149 -1.00 -5.90 -14.69
C ILE A 149 -0.01 -7.02 -14.92
N LYS A 150 0.94 -7.15 -13.99
CA LYS A 150 1.82 -8.31 -13.87
C LYS A 150 1.80 -8.79 -12.43
N VAL A 151 1.53 -10.08 -12.26
CA VAL A 151 1.58 -10.77 -10.95
C VAL A 151 2.65 -11.85 -11.03
N GLN A 152 3.52 -11.92 -10.04
CA GLN A 152 4.55 -12.94 -9.93
C GLN A 152 4.47 -13.58 -8.55
N VAL A 153 4.52 -14.89 -8.52
CA VAL A 153 4.60 -15.68 -7.28
C VAL A 153 5.85 -16.54 -7.35
N GLY A 154 6.64 -16.55 -6.28
CA GLY A 154 7.89 -17.31 -6.19
C GLY A 154 7.99 -18.07 -4.88
N GLY A 155 8.59 -19.25 -4.93
CA GLY A 155 8.79 -20.15 -3.80
C GLY A 155 8.41 -21.58 -4.13
N ARG A 156 8.05 -22.38 -3.12
CA ARG A 156 7.61 -23.78 -3.26
C ARG A 156 6.15 -23.84 -3.67
N LEU A 157 5.85 -23.52 -4.93
CA LEU A 157 4.50 -23.44 -5.46
C LEU A 157 3.77 -24.78 -5.39
N GLY A 158 2.62 -24.81 -4.70
CA GLY A 158 1.84 -26.02 -4.50
C GLY A 158 2.51 -27.08 -3.62
N GLY A 159 3.52 -26.72 -2.83
CA GLY A 159 4.28 -27.64 -1.97
C GLY A 159 5.41 -28.39 -2.70
N ALA A 160 5.77 -27.99 -3.92
CA ALA A 160 6.87 -28.61 -4.65
C ALA A 160 8.20 -28.47 -3.90
N GLU A 161 9.08 -29.48 -3.95
CA GLU A 161 10.39 -29.44 -3.27
C GLU A 161 11.29 -28.36 -3.86
N ILE A 162 11.27 -28.20 -5.19
CA ILE A 162 12.07 -27.21 -5.88
C ILE A 162 11.29 -25.91 -6.01
N ALA A 163 11.85 -24.84 -5.48
CA ALA A 163 11.28 -23.50 -5.60
C ALA A 163 11.37 -23.01 -7.05
N ARG A 164 10.32 -22.37 -7.51
CA ARG A 164 10.27 -21.74 -8.82
C ARG A 164 9.46 -20.44 -8.77
N SER A 165 9.59 -19.61 -9.81
CA SER A 165 8.80 -18.41 -9.99
C SER A 165 7.88 -18.57 -11.19
N GLU A 166 6.61 -18.30 -11.01
CA GLU A 166 5.63 -18.21 -12.11
C GLU A 166 5.03 -16.81 -12.12
N TRP A 167 4.72 -16.30 -13.31
CA TRP A 167 4.11 -14.98 -13.46
C TRP A 167 3.07 -14.97 -14.58
N TYR A 168 2.08 -14.09 -14.41
CA TYR A 168 1.10 -13.76 -15.42
C TYR A 168 1.12 -12.26 -15.69
N ARG A 169 0.98 -11.88 -16.95
CA ARG A 169 0.88 -10.49 -17.37
C ARG A 169 -0.24 -10.35 -18.41
N GLU A 170 -1.01 -9.29 -18.25
CA GLU A 170 -2.01 -8.86 -19.22
C GLU A 170 -1.87 -7.35 -19.43
N GLY A 171 -2.04 -6.91 -20.66
CA GLY A 171 -1.82 -5.53 -21.03
C GLY A 171 -0.34 -5.10 -21.04
N ARG A 172 -0.12 -3.81 -20.87
CA ARG A 172 1.19 -3.15 -20.95
C ARG A 172 1.70 -2.76 -19.55
N VAL A 173 2.96 -3.05 -19.24
CA VAL A 173 3.59 -2.62 -17.98
C VAL A 173 4.95 -2.01 -18.31
N PRO A 174 5.00 -0.70 -18.66
CA PRO A 174 6.20 -0.02 -19.14
C PRO A 174 7.09 0.40 -17.97
N LEU A 175 7.96 -0.49 -17.47
CA LEU A 175 8.80 -0.22 -16.30
C LEU A 175 9.87 0.85 -16.53
N HIS A 176 10.28 1.08 -17.78
CA HIS A 176 11.30 2.07 -18.14
C HIS A 176 10.75 3.48 -18.40
N THR A 177 9.45 3.62 -18.59
CA THR A 177 8.80 4.92 -18.82
C THR A 177 8.55 5.62 -17.48
N LEU A 178 9.20 6.75 -17.22
CA LEU A 178 9.10 7.48 -15.96
C LEU A 178 7.72 8.10 -15.73
N ARG A 179 7.08 8.58 -16.80
CA ARG A 179 5.73 9.18 -16.74
C ARG A 179 4.61 8.16 -16.51
N ALA A 180 4.92 6.85 -16.58
CA ALA A 180 3.93 5.80 -16.33
C ALA A 180 3.60 5.69 -14.84
N ASP A 181 2.31 5.78 -14.50
CA ASP A 181 1.83 5.54 -13.14
C ASP A 181 1.77 4.04 -12.87
N ILE A 182 2.84 3.52 -12.27
CA ILE A 182 2.96 2.12 -11.90
C ILE A 182 2.88 2.00 -10.38
N ASP A 183 1.89 1.25 -9.93
CA ASP A 183 1.79 0.83 -8.55
C ASP A 183 2.46 -0.53 -8.37
N TYR A 184 3.23 -0.68 -7.30
CA TYR A 184 4.01 -1.89 -7.02
C TYR A 184 3.92 -2.27 -5.56
N ALA A 185 3.71 -3.55 -5.30
CA ALA A 185 3.78 -4.07 -3.95
C ALA A 185 4.34 -5.49 -3.91
N THR A 186 4.93 -5.80 -2.76
CA THR A 186 5.34 -7.16 -2.39
C THR A 186 4.57 -7.58 -1.15
N TYR A 187 4.24 -8.86 -1.09
CA TYR A 187 3.62 -9.46 0.08
C TYR A 187 4.11 -10.90 0.25
N GLU A 188 4.11 -11.39 1.47
CA GLU A 188 4.54 -12.73 1.81
C GLU A 188 3.35 -13.57 2.24
N ALA A 189 3.23 -14.76 1.70
CA ALA A 189 2.24 -15.75 2.12
C ALA A 189 2.91 -16.85 2.92
N ALA A 190 2.53 -16.99 4.18
CA ALA A 190 3.05 -18.04 5.05
C ALA A 190 2.29 -19.35 4.80
N THR A 191 2.96 -20.33 4.21
CA THR A 191 2.38 -21.65 3.96
C THR A 191 3.06 -22.72 4.80
N THR A 192 2.43 -23.91 4.92
CA THR A 192 3.01 -25.04 5.64
C THR A 192 4.35 -25.52 5.07
N TYR A 193 4.62 -25.20 3.78
CA TYR A 193 5.86 -25.59 3.09
C TYR A 193 6.91 -24.48 3.01
N GLY A 194 6.64 -23.33 3.65
CA GLY A 194 7.52 -22.15 3.64
C GLY A 194 6.82 -20.90 3.15
N ILE A 195 7.57 -19.83 3.02
CA ILE A 195 7.09 -18.52 2.61
C ILE A 195 7.06 -18.43 1.08
N LEU A 196 5.94 -17.97 0.53
CA LEU A 196 5.79 -17.63 -0.88
C LEU A 196 5.84 -16.11 -1.04
N GLY A 197 6.75 -15.60 -1.89
CA GLY A 197 6.81 -14.19 -2.21
C GLY A 197 5.87 -13.83 -3.36
N VAL A 198 4.99 -12.87 -3.13
CA VAL A 198 4.07 -12.32 -4.14
C VAL A 198 4.56 -10.93 -4.53
N LYS A 199 4.67 -10.67 -5.84
CA LYS A 199 5.00 -9.35 -6.39
C LYS A 199 3.93 -8.95 -7.39
N VAL A 200 3.43 -7.73 -7.27
CA VAL A 200 2.37 -7.19 -8.13
C VAL A 200 2.81 -5.85 -8.71
N TRP A 201 2.60 -5.66 -10.00
CA TRP A 201 2.77 -4.40 -10.72
C TRP A 201 1.45 -4.09 -11.42
N ILE A 202 0.90 -2.91 -11.19
CA ILE A 202 -0.32 -2.42 -11.84
C ILE A 202 0.00 -1.12 -12.54
N PHE A 203 -0.24 -1.09 -13.84
CA PHE A 203 -0.12 0.11 -14.65
C PHE A 203 -1.50 0.77 -14.78
N LYS A 204 -1.60 2.01 -14.30
CA LYS A 204 -2.86 2.78 -14.26
C LYS A 204 -3.02 3.73 -15.45
N GLY A 205 -1.93 4.01 -16.17
CA GLY A 205 -1.89 4.94 -17.28
C GLY A 205 -0.65 5.82 -17.26
N GLU A 206 -0.54 6.74 -18.19
CA GLU A 206 0.57 7.70 -18.27
C GLU A 206 0.10 9.09 -17.81
N VAL A 207 0.90 9.74 -16.96
CA VAL A 207 0.67 11.12 -16.55
C VAL A 207 1.36 12.03 -17.57
N ILE A 208 0.56 12.71 -18.40
CA ILE A 208 1.04 13.63 -19.42
C ILE A 208 0.58 15.04 -19.03
N GLY A 209 1.51 15.90 -18.66
CA GLY A 209 1.26 17.24 -18.14
C GLY A 209 1.21 17.27 -16.61
N ALA A 210 1.59 18.38 -16.00
CA ALA A 210 1.38 18.63 -14.60
C ALA A 210 -0.12 18.93 -14.40
N GLU A 211 -0.92 17.94 -14.04
CA GLU A 211 -2.19 18.23 -13.41
C GLU A 211 -1.83 18.95 -12.09
N GLU A 212 -2.14 20.24 -12.03
CA GLU A 212 -2.14 20.98 -10.77
C GLU A 212 -2.97 20.15 -9.80
N LYS A 213 -2.35 19.72 -8.70
CA LYS A 213 -3.05 19.05 -7.61
C LYS A 213 -4.11 20.05 -7.14
N VAL A 214 -5.35 19.84 -7.55
CA VAL A 214 -6.49 20.61 -7.03
C VAL A 214 -6.58 20.22 -5.56
N GLU A 215 -6.05 21.09 -4.70
CA GLU A 215 -6.28 20.98 -3.27
C GLU A 215 -7.80 20.94 -3.06
N PRO A 216 -8.32 19.99 -2.28
CA PRO A 216 -9.75 19.96 -1.99
C PRO A 216 -10.08 21.27 -1.25
N THR A 217 -10.68 22.20 -1.98
CA THR A 217 -11.21 23.44 -1.42
C THR A 217 -12.09 23.09 -0.23
N SER A 218 -11.61 23.43 0.95
CA SER A 218 -12.38 23.38 2.18
C SER A 218 -13.67 24.18 1.95
N LYS A 219 -14.81 23.48 1.84
CA LYS A 219 -16.11 24.12 1.82
C LYS A 219 -16.23 24.91 3.12
N LYS A 220 -16.04 26.22 3.04
CA LYS A 220 -16.48 27.13 4.09
C LYS A 220 -17.97 26.92 4.28
N SER A 221 -18.34 26.35 5.42
CA SER A 221 -19.71 26.35 5.90
C SER A 221 -20.14 27.80 6.10
N ALA A 222 -20.95 28.31 5.18
CA ALA A 222 -21.64 29.56 5.38
C ALA A 222 -22.72 29.31 6.45
N THR A 223 -22.44 29.81 7.64
CA THR A 223 -23.43 30.00 8.70
C THR A 223 -24.42 31.07 8.24
N LYS A 224 -25.69 30.72 8.24
CA LYS A 224 -26.78 31.65 8.37
C LYS A 224 -27.72 31.14 9.45
#